data_5720009b20b90bd6fe871cebf767561b
#
_entry.id   5720009b20b90bd6fe871cebf767561b
#
_cell.length_a   1.000
_cell.length_b   1.000
_cell.length_c   1.000
_cell.angle_alpha   90.00
_cell.angle_beta   90.00
_cell.angle_gamma   90.00
#
_symmetry.space_group_name_H-M   'P 1'
#
loop_
_entity.id
_entity.type
_entity.pdbx_description
1 polymer ?
#
loop_
_entity_poly.entity_id
_entity_poly.type
_entity_poly.pdbx_seq_one_letter_code
_entity_poly.pdbx_strand_id
1 'polypeptide(L)'
;MLPRTPPTLSEFFTGTILNCDKTHKAHGIIVFFSKNLRALAKMPVDYPYRKHTESLINERVAAMKESSTIEEAEKRIGMGQIEEVIIQAENELMLARNILEWKAWEPLSEQAPANQWKWPL
;
A
#
# COMPACT_ATOMS: atom_id res chain seq x y z
N MET A 1 -21.30 20.39 -27.88
CA MET A 1 -21.03 19.44 -26.80
C MET A 1 -20.70 18.08 -27.40
N LEU A 2 -19.48 17.59 -27.20
CA LEU A 2 -19.12 16.24 -27.65
C LEU A 2 -19.80 15.21 -26.76
N PRO A 3 -20.43 14.17 -27.32
CA PRO A 3 -20.99 13.10 -26.50
C PRO A 3 -19.88 12.44 -25.68
N ARG A 4 -20.10 12.28 -24.38
CA ARG A 4 -19.18 11.51 -23.54
C ARG A 4 -19.15 10.07 -24.06
N THR A 5 -17.94 9.57 -24.31
CA THR A 5 -17.77 8.14 -24.55
C THR A 5 -18.30 7.37 -23.36
N PRO A 6 -19.06 6.30 -23.55
CA PRO A 6 -19.52 5.50 -22.43
C PRO A 6 -18.30 4.95 -21.68
N PRO A 7 -18.35 4.93 -20.35
CA PRO A 7 -17.26 4.37 -19.56
C PRO A 7 -17.04 2.90 -19.91
N THR A 8 -15.80 2.49 -19.96
CA THR A 8 -15.47 1.07 -20.12
C THR A 8 -16.01 0.27 -18.92
N LEU A 9 -16.27 -1.02 -19.12
CA LEU A 9 -16.71 -1.90 -18.01
C LEU A 9 -15.78 -1.81 -16.80
N SER A 10 -14.49 -1.66 -17.03
CA SER A 10 -13.48 -1.46 -15.99
C SER A 10 -13.73 -0.15 -15.22
N GLU A 11 -13.96 0.95 -15.92
CA GLU A 11 -14.23 2.25 -15.30
C GLU A 11 -15.57 2.26 -14.55
N PHE A 12 -16.56 1.56 -15.09
CA PHE A 12 -17.86 1.40 -14.44
C PHE A 12 -17.74 0.63 -13.13
N PHE A 13 -17.02 -0.49 -13.13
CA PHE A 13 -16.81 -1.32 -11.94
C PHE A 13 -16.03 -0.59 -10.87
N THR A 14 -14.93 0.03 -11.22
CA THR A 14 -14.07 0.78 -10.29
C THR A 14 -14.77 2.03 -9.77
N GLY A 15 -15.43 2.78 -10.63
CA GLY A 15 -16.20 3.96 -10.25
C GLY A 15 -17.38 3.65 -9.33
N THR A 16 -18.05 2.52 -9.52
CA THR A 16 -19.18 2.09 -8.70
C THR A 16 -18.76 1.56 -7.35
N ILE A 17 -17.70 0.75 -7.30
CA ILE A 17 -17.20 0.14 -6.06
C ILE A 17 -16.51 1.17 -5.17
N LEU A 18 -15.68 2.03 -5.75
CA LEU A 18 -14.88 2.99 -5.01
C LEU A 18 -15.55 4.36 -4.87
N ASN A 19 -16.63 4.60 -5.59
CA ASN A 19 -17.45 5.82 -5.54
C ASN A 19 -16.58 7.11 -5.53
N CYS A 20 -15.50 7.12 -6.30
CA CYS A 20 -14.51 8.18 -6.32
C CYS A 20 -14.20 8.67 -7.73
N ASP A 21 -14.03 9.97 -7.85
CA ASP A 21 -13.46 10.63 -9.01
C ASP A 21 -11.93 10.39 -9.06
N LYS A 22 -11.32 10.38 -10.25
CA LYS A 22 -9.88 10.13 -10.42
C LYS A 22 -8.99 11.06 -9.57
N THR A 23 -9.37 12.32 -9.46
CA THR A 23 -8.68 13.31 -8.61
C THR A 23 -8.79 13.00 -7.13
N HIS A 24 -9.94 12.54 -6.68
CA HIS A 24 -10.16 12.07 -5.32
C HIS A 24 -9.34 10.83 -4.98
N LYS A 25 -9.19 9.93 -5.96
CA LYS A 25 -8.39 8.71 -5.81
C LYS A 25 -6.92 9.02 -5.60
N ALA A 26 -6.35 9.92 -6.39
CA ALA A 26 -4.96 10.36 -6.22
C ALA A 26 -4.72 10.96 -4.84
N HIS A 27 -5.63 11.81 -4.36
CA HIS A 27 -5.56 12.38 -3.02
C HIS A 27 -5.67 11.30 -1.93
N GLY A 28 -6.58 10.35 -2.10
CA GLY A 28 -6.74 9.22 -1.19
C GLY A 28 -5.47 8.37 -1.03
N ILE A 29 -4.77 8.09 -2.11
CA ILE A 29 -3.49 7.37 -2.08
C ILE A 29 -2.45 8.12 -1.26
N ILE A 30 -2.30 9.41 -1.47
CA ILE A 30 -1.34 10.23 -0.74
C ILE A 30 -1.66 10.24 0.75
N VAL A 31 -2.95 10.32 1.11
CA VAL A 31 -3.40 10.25 2.50
C VAL A 31 -3.05 8.89 3.13
N PHE A 32 -3.32 7.78 2.44
CA PHE A 32 -2.97 6.45 2.94
C PHE A 32 -1.46 6.27 3.10
N PHE A 33 -0.67 6.74 2.14
CA PHE A 33 0.78 6.68 2.24
C PHE A 33 1.32 7.50 3.41
N SER A 34 0.75 8.68 3.65
CA SER A 34 1.10 9.51 4.81
C SER A 34 0.79 8.81 6.14
N LYS A 35 -0.37 8.16 6.22
CA LYS A 35 -0.75 7.36 7.40
C LYS A 35 0.18 6.17 7.61
N ASN A 36 0.56 5.49 6.52
CA ASN A 36 1.54 4.40 6.55
C ASN A 36 2.89 4.88 7.10
N LEU A 37 3.40 5.98 6.61
CA LEU A 37 4.67 6.55 7.08
C LEU A 37 4.61 6.93 8.57
N ARG A 38 3.49 7.44 9.06
CA ARG A 38 3.30 7.73 10.50
C ARG A 38 3.32 6.45 11.34
N ALA A 39 2.69 5.39 10.85
CA ALA A 39 2.70 4.09 11.53
C ALA A 39 4.13 3.51 11.56
N LEU A 40 4.84 3.57 10.44
CA LEU A 40 6.23 3.11 10.34
C LEU A 40 7.20 3.90 11.23
N ALA A 41 6.95 5.20 11.41
CA ALA A 41 7.79 6.04 12.27
C ALA A 41 7.78 5.61 13.75
N LYS A 42 6.75 4.89 14.18
CA LYS A 42 6.65 4.32 15.54
C LYS A 42 7.44 3.02 15.73
N MET A 43 7.91 2.42 14.63
CA MET A 43 8.71 1.20 14.67
C MET A 43 10.20 1.50 14.86
N PRO A 44 11.01 0.54 15.37
CA PRO A 44 12.46 0.70 15.44
C PRO A 44 13.08 0.96 14.07
N VAL A 45 14.08 1.82 14.03
CA VAL A 45 14.76 2.23 12.78
C VAL A 45 15.45 1.05 12.09
N ASP A 46 15.96 0.10 12.89
CA ASP A 46 16.68 -1.07 12.37
C ASP A 46 15.79 -2.19 11.86
N TYR A 47 14.49 -2.07 12.05
CA TYR A 47 13.55 -3.09 11.64
C TYR A 47 13.48 -3.21 10.11
N PRO A 48 13.79 -4.38 9.51
CA PRO A 48 13.85 -4.54 8.06
C PRO A 48 12.53 -4.20 7.34
N TYR A 49 11.40 -4.59 7.91
CA TYR A 49 10.07 -4.26 7.37
C TYR A 49 9.89 -2.75 7.22
N ARG A 50 10.25 -1.97 8.25
CA ARG A 50 10.19 -0.52 8.19
C ARG A 50 11.02 0.04 7.05
N LYS A 51 12.28 -0.39 6.92
CA LYS A 51 13.19 0.08 5.87
C LYS A 51 12.63 -0.18 4.47
N HIS A 52 12.21 -1.41 4.19
CA HIS A 52 11.70 -1.78 2.89
C HIS A 52 10.39 -1.08 2.56
N THR A 53 9.47 -1.00 3.51
CA THR A 53 8.17 -0.38 3.30
C THR A 53 8.28 1.13 3.14
N GLU A 54 9.13 1.81 3.90
CA GLU A 54 9.40 3.25 3.72
C GLU A 54 9.97 3.53 2.34
N SER A 55 10.93 2.75 1.87
CA SER A 55 11.51 2.90 0.53
C SER A 55 10.44 2.76 -0.55
N LEU A 56 9.64 1.71 -0.46
CA LEU A 56 8.56 1.44 -1.42
C LEU A 56 7.52 2.56 -1.46
N ILE A 57 7.09 3.03 -0.30
CA ILE A 57 6.10 4.11 -0.19
C ILE A 57 6.67 5.41 -0.74
N ASN A 58 7.91 5.75 -0.41
CA ASN A 58 8.56 6.96 -0.91
C ASN A 58 8.71 6.95 -2.44
N GLU A 59 9.05 5.81 -3.03
CA GLU A 59 9.09 5.64 -4.49
C GLU A 59 7.73 5.89 -5.14
N ARG A 60 6.67 5.34 -4.56
CA ARG A 60 5.30 5.52 -5.05
C ARG A 60 4.82 6.95 -4.90
N VAL A 61 5.11 7.59 -3.78
CA VAL A 61 4.79 9.01 -3.55
C VAL A 61 5.52 9.90 -4.54
N ALA A 62 6.80 9.65 -4.80
CA ALA A 62 7.58 10.36 -5.81
C ALA A 62 6.96 10.20 -7.20
N ALA A 63 6.60 8.97 -7.59
CA ALA A 63 5.93 8.70 -8.86
C ALA A 63 4.61 9.47 -9.01
N MET A 64 3.82 9.53 -7.93
CA MET A 64 2.57 10.31 -7.92
C MET A 64 2.80 11.81 -8.07
N LYS A 65 3.81 12.35 -7.41
CA LYS A 65 4.13 13.80 -7.45
C LYS A 65 4.70 14.24 -8.79
N GLU A 66 5.52 13.39 -9.40
CA GLU A 66 6.16 13.69 -10.68
C GLU A 66 5.23 13.51 -11.88
N SER A 67 4.14 12.78 -11.71
CA SER A 67 3.19 12.52 -12.78
C SER A 67 2.19 13.66 -12.93
N SER A 68 1.98 14.09 -14.17
CA SER A 68 0.98 15.13 -14.51
C SER A 68 -0.43 14.57 -14.61
N THR A 69 -0.54 13.30 -14.99
CA THR A 69 -1.82 12.60 -15.13
C THR A 69 -1.83 11.32 -14.32
N ILE A 70 -3.04 10.87 -13.95
CA ILE A 70 -3.21 9.62 -13.20
C ILE A 70 -2.75 8.41 -14.02
N GLU A 71 -2.98 8.42 -15.33
CA GLU A 71 -2.55 7.35 -16.22
C GLU A 71 -1.03 7.20 -16.28
N GLU A 72 -0.32 8.33 -16.27
CA GLU A 72 1.14 8.33 -16.18
C GLU A 72 1.63 7.79 -14.83
N ALA A 73 0.97 8.15 -13.75
CA ALA A 73 1.25 7.63 -12.41
C ALA A 73 1.04 6.11 -12.34
N GLU A 74 -0.05 5.60 -12.91
CA GLU A 74 -0.33 4.16 -12.99
C GLU A 74 0.79 3.41 -13.73
N LYS A 75 1.25 3.94 -14.84
CA LYS A 75 2.36 3.35 -15.61
C LYS A 75 3.68 3.35 -14.85
N ARG A 76 3.96 4.42 -14.13
CA ARG A 76 5.19 4.54 -13.34
C ARG A 76 5.20 3.60 -12.14
N ILE A 77 4.08 3.48 -11.46
CA ILE A 77 3.94 2.56 -10.31
C ILE A 77 3.96 1.11 -10.79
N GLY A 78 3.33 0.81 -11.94
CA GLY A 78 3.36 -0.52 -12.56
C GLY A 78 2.59 -1.61 -11.82
N MET A 79 1.67 -1.23 -10.94
CA MET A 79 0.87 -2.15 -10.11
C MET A 79 -0.59 -2.24 -10.54
N GLY A 80 -0.88 -1.93 -11.79
CA GLY A 80 -2.23 -1.94 -12.35
C GLY A 80 -2.96 -0.61 -12.18
N GLN A 81 -4.28 -0.67 -12.06
CA GLN A 81 -5.11 0.52 -11.95
C GLN A 81 -4.92 1.23 -10.63
N ILE A 82 -5.13 2.55 -10.61
CA ILE A 82 -4.98 3.38 -9.41
C ILE A 82 -5.87 2.92 -8.26
N GLU A 83 -7.03 2.39 -8.58
CA GLU A 83 -7.98 1.86 -7.60
C GLU A 83 -7.42 0.65 -6.85
N GLU A 84 -6.70 -0.22 -7.54
CA GLU A 84 -6.01 -1.36 -6.92
C GLU A 84 -4.86 -0.90 -6.04
N VAL A 85 -4.16 0.15 -6.44
CA VAL A 85 -3.10 0.75 -5.63
C VAL A 85 -3.66 1.34 -4.33
N ILE A 86 -4.86 1.92 -4.37
CA ILE A 86 -5.54 2.41 -3.16
C ILE A 86 -5.83 1.26 -2.19
N ILE A 87 -6.36 0.16 -2.70
CA ILE A 87 -6.65 -1.04 -1.89
C ILE A 87 -5.36 -1.59 -1.29
N GLN A 88 -4.28 -1.67 -2.06
CA GLN A 88 -2.97 -2.08 -1.56
C GLN A 88 -2.46 -1.17 -0.45
N ALA A 89 -2.59 0.14 -0.61
CA ALA A 89 -2.17 1.12 0.39
C ALA A 89 -2.98 1.00 1.69
N GLU A 90 -4.28 0.75 1.59
CA GLU A 90 -5.15 0.51 2.73
C GLU A 90 -4.78 -0.79 3.46
N ASN A 91 -4.59 -1.87 2.72
CA ASN A 91 -4.18 -3.16 3.28
C ASN A 91 -2.80 -3.06 3.96
N GLU A 92 -1.87 -2.34 3.36
CA GLU A 92 -0.55 -2.09 3.95
C GLU A 92 -0.66 -1.30 5.25
N LEU A 93 -1.56 -0.31 5.32
CA LEU A 93 -1.82 0.44 6.54
C LEU A 93 -2.37 -0.45 7.66
N MET A 94 -3.29 -1.35 7.33
CA MET A 94 -3.81 -2.33 8.29
C MET A 94 -2.70 -3.24 8.80
N LEU A 95 -1.85 -3.75 7.91
CA LEU A 95 -0.71 -4.59 8.28
C LEU A 95 0.28 -3.84 9.17
N ALA A 96 0.61 -2.60 8.84
CA ALA A 96 1.52 -1.78 9.64
C ALA A 96 0.99 -1.55 11.06
N ARG A 97 -0.29 -1.29 11.19
CA ARG A 97 -0.95 -1.15 12.51
C ARG A 97 -0.94 -2.44 13.32
N ASN A 98 -1.21 -3.56 12.65
CA ASN A 98 -1.15 -4.87 13.30
C ASN A 98 0.27 -5.22 13.76
N ILE A 99 1.28 -4.93 12.96
CA ILE A 99 2.68 -5.15 13.33
C ILE A 99 3.07 -4.29 14.54
N LEU A 100 2.60 -3.05 14.62
CA LEU A 100 2.80 -2.20 15.80
C LEU A 100 2.17 -2.79 17.05
N GLU A 101 0.97 -3.32 16.96
CA GLU A 101 0.25 -3.94 18.07
C GLU A 101 0.94 -5.24 18.52
N TRP A 102 1.36 -6.07 17.57
CA TRP A 102 2.04 -7.33 17.84
C TRP A 102 3.49 -7.16 18.28
N LYS A 103 4.09 -6.01 18.03
CA LYS A 103 5.51 -5.76 18.29
C LYS A 103 6.41 -6.81 17.65
N ALA A 104 6.19 -7.05 16.35
CA ALA A 104 6.82 -8.13 15.60
C ALA A 104 8.36 -8.03 15.48
N TRP A 105 8.94 -6.90 15.86
CA TRP A 105 10.40 -6.70 15.92
C TRP A 105 11.05 -7.23 17.21
N GLU A 106 10.26 -7.59 18.19
CA GLU A 106 10.78 -8.16 19.43
C GLU A 106 11.28 -9.59 19.21
N PRO A 107 12.32 -10.04 19.94
CA PRO A 107 12.78 -11.41 19.86
C PRO A 107 11.71 -12.39 20.34
N LEU A 108 11.83 -13.64 19.94
CA LEU A 108 10.94 -14.69 20.37
C LEU A 108 10.89 -14.79 21.90
N SER A 109 9.70 -14.98 22.47
CA SER A 109 9.51 -15.14 23.90
C SER A 109 10.17 -16.43 24.44
N GLU A 110 10.20 -17.47 23.61
CA GLU A 110 10.82 -18.74 23.93
C GLU A 110 11.60 -19.28 22.74
N GLN A 111 12.69 -19.97 23.01
CA GLN A 111 13.42 -20.65 21.94
C GLN A 111 12.62 -21.84 21.41
N ALA A 112 12.63 -21.99 20.09
CA ALA A 112 12.02 -23.14 19.45
C ALA A 112 12.71 -24.44 19.90
N PRO A 113 11.95 -25.54 20.14
CA PRO A 113 12.53 -26.84 20.43
C PRO A 113 13.48 -27.29 19.30
N ALA A 114 14.58 -27.96 19.65
CA ALA A 114 15.60 -28.37 18.68
C ALA A 114 15.04 -29.27 17.55
N ASN A 115 13.95 -29.98 17.83
CA ASN A 115 13.31 -30.93 16.91
C ASN A 115 12.05 -30.40 16.23
N GLN A 116 11.76 -29.09 16.33
CA GLN A 116 10.51 -28.50 15.84
C GLN A 116 10.24 -28.81 14.35
N TRP A 117 11.27 -28.78 13.54
CA TRP A 117 11.17 -28.97 12.08
C TRP A 117 11.64 -30.36 11.62
N LYS A 118 11.90 -31.26 12.54
CA LYS A 118 12.33 -32.62 12.17
C LYS A 118 11.14 -33.46 11.69
N TRP A 119 11.27 -33.98 10.50
CA TRP A 119 10.28 -34.85 9.88
C TRP A 119 10.94 -36.13 9.37
N PRO A 120 10.31 -37.31 9.52
CA PRO A 120 9.14 -37.63 10.33
C PRO A 120 9.43 -37.58 11.84
N LEU A 121 8.40 -37.37 12.60
CA LEU A 121 8.48 -37.32 14.08
C LEU A 121 8.86 -38.68 14.67
#